data_d2274c3a0265e72236b52784723fbd7e
#
_entry.id   d2274c3a0265e72236b52784723fbd7e
#
_cell.length_a   1.000
_cell.length_b   1.000
_cell.length_c   1.000
_cell.angle_alpha   90.00
_cell.angle_beta   90.00
_cell.angle_gamma   90.00
#
_symmetry.space_group_name_H-M   'P 1'
#
loop_
_entity.id
_entity.type
_entity.pdbx_description
1 polymer ?
#
loop_
_entity_poly.entity_id
_entity_poly.type
_entity_poly.pdbx_seq_one_letter_code
_entity_poly.pdbx_strand_id
1 'polypeptide(L)'
;MVTAGGGCGKTLVRALALLILIAAVLPAQQSPPTATTMIGPAPVKIVPPRPNYPFPDGRSYVYSAEWHLITAGTGVVRMEAAGKDRKVTASAESSGAVNVLFPVHDRFESRFDPRSFCSLSIFKHSEEGSHKRETSIHFDYARKKSTLDEKNLKTGETKHVENDLAGCATDVITGFYYLQSLPLQPGARYEFPISDGKTTIVRATVEKRDQIKVPAGTFPAVLVTAEATSGSLQSKGKVWVWYSEDPNHTPVQMRAKLGWGTLLFRLQRIEK
;
A
#
# COMPACT_ATOMS: atom_id res chain seq x y z
N MET A 1 -15.79 43.16 -41.37
CA MET A 1 -16.24 44.42 -40.73
C MET A 1 -15.53 44.41 -39.39
N VAL A 2 -14.36 45.06 -39.30
CA VAL A 2 -14.15 46.36 -38.61
C VAL A 2 -14.16 46.18 -37.09
N THR A 3 -13.20 46.47 -36.27
CA THR A 3 -11.95 47.27 -36.11
C THR A 3 -11.51 47.04 -34.69
N ALA A 4 -10.31 46.79 -34.31
CA ALA A 4 -9.16 47.69 -34.12
C ALA A 4 -9.29 48.68 -32.92
N GLY A 5 -8.24 48.74 -32.12
CA GLY A 5 -7.86 49.85 -31.26
C GLY A 5 -7.31 49.32 -29.91
N GLY A 6 -6.14 49.49 -29.46
CA GLY A 6 -5.08 50.45 -29.75
C GLY A 6 -4.86 51.38 -28.58
N GLY A 7 -3.60 51.53 -28.11
CA GLY A 7 -3.17 52.61 -27.25
C GLY A 7 -2.36 52.14 -26.06
N CYS A 8 -1.07 52.11 -25.98
CA CYS A 8 0.02 53.11 -26.17
C CYS A 8 0.01 54.25 -25.13
N GLY A 9 1.09 54.39 -24.42
CA GLY A 9 1.45 55.55 -23.61
C GLY A 9 2.55 55.20 -22.60
N LYS A 10 3.78 55.19 -22.87
CA LYS A 10 4.84 56.23 -23.01
C LYS A 10 5.17 56.98 -21.73
N THR A 11 6.38 56.69 -21.24
CA THR A 11 7.49 57.62 -20.90
C THR A 11 7.31 58.69 -19.83
N LEU A 12 8.31 58.75 -18.90
CA LEU A 12 9.29 59.88 -18.66
C LEU A 12 10.17 59.52 -17.46
N VAL A 13 11.44 59.28 -17.52
CA VAL A 13 12.68 60.09 -17.54
C VAL A 13 12.76 61.25 -16.54
N ARG A 14 13.76 61.20 -15.65
CA ARG A 14 14.74 62.22 -15.21
C ARG A 14 15.29 61.80 -13.82
N ALA A 15 16.53 61.38 -13.63
CA ALA A 15 17.84 62.03 -13.71
C ALA A 15 18.14 62.98 -12.53
N LEU A 16 19.31 62.79 -11.94
CA LEU A 16 20.18 63.63 -11.07
C LEU A 16 20.21 63.14 -9.61
N ALA A 17 21.33 62.93 -8.92
CA ALA A 17 22.69 63.43 -9.04
C ALA A 17 23.66 62.59 -8.21
N LEU A 18 24.86 62.59 -8.61
CA LEU A 18 26.11 62.08 -8.07
C LEU A 18 26.39 62.56 -6.64
N LEU A 19 26.77 61.65 -5.73
CA LEU A 19 27.63 61.94 -4.59
C LEU A 19 28.48 60.70 -4.30
N ILE A 20 29.75 60.82 -4.65
CA ILE A 20 30.80 59.85 -4.42
C ILE A 20 31.21 59.92 -2.96
N LEU A 21 30.93 58.87 -2.18
CA LEU A 21 31.56 58.61 -0.88
C LEU A 21 32.33 57.31 -1.04
N ILE A 22 33.66 57.44 -1.12
CA ILE A 22 34.61 56.33 -1.07
C ILE A 22 34.64 55.85 0.38
N ALA A 23 33.90 54.77 0.67
CA ALA A 23 34.07 53.99 1.89
C ALA A 23 34.94 52.77 1.54
N ALA A 24 36.08 52.65 2.20
CA ALA A 24 36.99 51.53 2.10
C ALA A 24 36.27 50.25 2.51
N VAL A 25 35.98 49.40 1.55
CA VAL A 25 35.42 48.08 1.79
C VAL A 25 36.57 47.13 2.13
N LEU A 26 36.72 46.82 3.42
CA LEU A 26 37.50 45.67 3.87
C LEU A 26 36.83 44.39 3.32
N PRO A 27 37.57 43.44 2.71
CA PRO A 27 36.99 42.18 2.29
C PRO A 27 36.57 41.39 3.53
N ALA A 28 35.27 41.26 3.76
CA ALA A 28 34.74 40.31 4.71
C ALA A 28 35.12 38.89 4.23
N GLN A 29 35.97 38.21 5.00
CA GLN A 29 36.23 36.77 4.81
C GLN A 29 34.92 36.04 5.00
N GLN A 30 34.30 35.63 3.90
CA GLN A 30 33.19 34.69 3.91
C GLN A 30 33.73 33.32 4.34
N SER A 31 33.40 32.89 5.55
CA SER A 31 33.61 31.52 5.97
C SER A 31 32.88 30.61 4.96
N PRO A 32 33.50 29.50 4.52
CA PRO A 32 32.81 28.58 3.61
C PRO A 32 31.53 28.11 4.30
N PRO A 33 30.41 27.97 3.54
CA PRO A 33 29.18 27.46 4.10
C PRO A 33 29.45 26.05 4.61
N THR A 34 29.26 25.85 5.91
CA THR A 34 29.25 24.51 6.52
C THR A 34 28.16 23.76 5.82
N ALA A 35 28.53 22.78 5.01
CA ALA A 35 27.59 21.88 4.37
C ALA A 35 26.85 21.14 5.48
N THR A 36 25.69 21.66 5.89
CA THR A 36 24.75 20.92 6.72
C THR A 36 24.28 19.76 5.88
N THR A 37 24.88 18.60 6.10
CA THR A 37 24.38 17.34 5.52
C THR A 37 22.97 17.19 6.07
N MET A 38 21.98 17.49 5.25
CA MET A 38 20.59 17.19 5.54
C MET A 38 20.49 15.67 5.62
N ILE A 39 20.60 15.12 6.82
CA ILE A 39 20.30 13.72 7.08
C ILE A 39 18.80 13.60 6.84
N GLY A 40 18.41 13.12 5.67
CA GLY A 40 17.03 12.79 5.36
C GLY A 40 16.49 11.82 6.40
N PRO A 41 15.18 11.75 6.62
CA PRO A 41 14.60 10.79 7.55
C PRO A 41 15.07 9.38 7.22
N ALA A 42 15.45 8.62 8.26
CA ALA A 42 15.91 7.24 8.09
C ALA A 42 14.86 6.44 7.31
N PRO A 43 15.29 5.57 6.37
CA PRO A 43 14.36 4.79 5.57
C PRO A 43 13.49 3.92 6.48
N VAL A 44 12.18 3.96 6.26
CA VAL A 44 11.20 3.13 6.94
C VAL A 44 11.50 1.66 6.62
N LYS A 45 11.56 0.81 7.64
CA LYS A 45 11.93 -0.60 7.51
C LYS A 45 10.85 -1.50 8.10
N ILE A 46 10.70 -2.70 7.53
CA ILE A 46 9.91 -3.77 8.14
C ILE A 46 10.62 -4.25 9.40
N VAL A 47 9.89 -4.32 10.51
CA VAL A 47 10.38 -4.91 11.76
C VAL A 47 10.19 -6.43 11.66
N PRO A 48 11.17 -7.26 12.05
CA PRO A 48 10.99 -8.70 12.07
C PRO A 48 9.77 -9.14 12.90
N PRO A 49 9.12 -10.25 12.56
CA PRO A 49 8.00 -10.76 13.35
C PRO A 49 8.47 -11.10 14.77
N ARG A 50 7.53 -11.15 15.72
CA ARG A 50 7.83 -11.61 17.09
C ARG A 50 8.49 -13.01 17.07
N PRO A 51 9.42 -13.31 17.97
CA PRO A 51 10.01 -14.63 18.07
C PRO A 51 8.95 -15.73 18.17
N ASN A 52 9.15 -16.84 17.47
CA ASN A 52 8.23 -17.99 17.44
C ASN A 52 6.80 -17.63 16.99
N TYR A 53 6.67 -16.64 16.11
CA TYR A 53 5.37 -16.32 15.53
C TYR A 53 4.77 -17.55 14.83
N PRO A 54 3.58 -18.02 15.27
CA PRO A 54 2.94 -19.19 14.67
C PRO A 54 2.29 -18.81 13.35
N PHE A 55 3.01 -18.98 12.26
CA PHE A 55 2.43 -18.77 10.93
C PHE A 55 1.16 -19.62 10.75
N PRO A 56 0.07 -19.10 10.19
CA PRO A 56 -1.16 -19.85 9.97
C PRO A 56 -1.05 -20.79 8.76
N ASP A 57 0.03 -21.54 8.69
CA ASP A 57 0.32 -22.47 7.58
C ASP A 57 -0.81 -23.50 7.40
N GLY A 58 -1.25 -23.67 6.17
CA GLY A 58 -2.35 -24.58 5.79
C GLY A 58 -3.75 -24.05 6.10
N ARG A 59 -3.90 -22.88 6.75
CA ARG A 59 -5.21 -22.31 7.03
C ARG A 59 -5.70 -21.42 5.89
N SER A 60 -6.99 -21.57 5.56
CA SER A 60 -7.71 -20.69 4.66
C SER A 60 -8.71 -19.87 5.44
N TYR A 61 -8.70 -18.56 5.26
CA TYR A 61 -9.71 -17.64 5.78
C TYR A 61 -10.70 -17.35 4.66
N VAL A 62 -11.96 -17.72 4.86
CA VAL A 62 -13.05 -17.52 3.89
C VAL A 62 -13.92 -16.36 4.35
N TYR A 63 -14.08 -15.36 3.49
CA TYR A 63 -14.84 -14.13 3.79
C TYR A 63 -16.03 -13.97 2.84
N SER A 64 -17.17 -13.46 3.37
CA SER A 64 -18.13 -12.77 2.52
C SER A 64 -17.64 -11.35 2.23
N ALA A 65 -17.73 -10.94 0.97
CA ALA A 65 -17.55 -9.57 0.55
C ALA A 65 -18.93 -8.88 0.44
N GLU A 66 -19.11 -7.77 1.12
CA GLU A 66 -20.37 -7.00 1.14
C GLU A 66 -20.12 -5.60 0.59
N TRP A 67 -21.04 -5.15 -0.27
CA TRP A 67 -21.07 -3.81 -0.83
C TRP A 67 -22.46 -3.21 -0.65
N HIS A 68 -22.57 -2.05 -0.01
CA HIS A 68 -23.87 -1.42 0.29
C HIS A 68 -24.90 -2.39 0.90
N LEU A 69 -24.49 -3.20 1.88
CA LEU A 69 -25.32 -4.18 2.60
C LEU A 69 -25.78 -5.40 1.78
N ILE A 70 -25.33 -5.56 0.54
CA ILE A 70 -25.56 -6.76 -0.24
C ILE A 70 -24.32 -7.62 -0.31
N THR A 71 -24.49 -8.93 -0.33
CA THR A 71 -23.36 -9.84 -0.59
C THR A 71 -22.92 -9.68 -2.03
N ALA A 72 -21.70 -9.19 -2.20
CA ALA A 72 -21.09 -8.94 -3.50
C ALA A 72 -20.27 -10.15 -4.00
N GLY A 73 -19.78 -10.99 -3.08
CA GLY A 73 -18.94 -12.12 -3.45
C GLY A 73 -18.29 -12.81 -2.26
N THR A 74 -17.26 -13.59 -2.56
CA THR A 74 -16.47 -14.33 -1.59
C THR A 74 -14.99 -14.04 -1.82
N GLY A 75 -14.24 -13.86 -0.73
CA GLY A 75 -12.78 -13.80 -0.75
C GLY A 75 -12.20 -14.97 0.04
N VAL A 76 -11.13 -15.56 -0.45
CA VAL A 76 -10.39 -16.61 0.26
C VAL A 76 -8.94 -16.24 0.31
N VAL A 77 -8.33 -16.33 1.50
CA VAL A 77 -6.89 -16.09 1.68
C VAL A 77 -6.29 -17.28 2.41
N ARG A 78 -5.21 -17.83 1.86
CA ARG A 78 -4.51 -19.00 2.39
C ARG A 78 -3.02 -18.74 2.48
N MET A 79 -2.40 -19.18 3.58
CA MET A 79 -0.95 -19.21 3.72
C MET A 79 -0.47 -20.65 3.82
N GLU A 80 0.68 -20.94 3.22
CA GLU A 80 1.32 -22.25 3.29
C GLU A 80 2.85 -22.13 3.26
N ALA A 81 3.53 -23.12 3.83
CA ALA A 81 4.96 -23.25 3.71
C ALA A 81 5.36 -23.60 2.26
N ALA A 82 6.39 -22.93 1.73
CA ALA A 82 6.89 -23.13 0.38
C ALA A 82 8.43 -23.25 0.40
N GLY A 83 8.92 -24.38 0.90
CA GLY A 83 10.35 -24.59 1.20
C GLY A 83 10.81 -23.71 2.35
N LYS A 84 11.82 -22.87 2.12
CA LYS A 84 12.31 -21.89 3.11
C LYS A 84 11.43 -20.63 3.21
N ASP A 85 10.56 -20.41 2.22
CA ASP A 85 9.70 -19.24 2.10
C ASP A 85 8.28 -19.55 2.57
N ARG A 86 7.43 -18.54 2.57
CA ARG A 86 5.97 -18.68 2.69
C ARG A 86 5.30 -18.24 1.40
N LYS A 87 4.19 -18.88 1.09
CA LYS A 87 3.33 -18.53 -0.03
C LYS A 87 1.96 -18.13 0.51
N VAL A 88 1.46 -16.99 0.05
CA VAL A 88 0.08 -16.57 0.27
C VAL A 88 -0.65 -16.61 -1.06
N THR A 89 -1.80 -17.23 -1.06
CA THR A 89 -2.76 -17.16 -2.19
C THR A 89 -4.00 -16.45 -1.73
N ALA A 90 -4.57 -15.61 -2.60
CA ALA A 90 -5.87 -15.00 -2.38
C ALA A 90 -6.71 -15.10 -3.64
N SER A 91 -8.00 -15.26 -3.47
CA SER A 91 -8.98 -15.20 -4.58
C SER A 91 -10.15 -14.31 -4.18
N ALA A 92 -10.76 -13.67 -5.18
CA ALA A 92 -12.00 -12.92 -5.03
C ALA A 92 -12.94 -13.29 -6.19
N GLU A 93 -14.14 -13.70 -5.82
CA GLU A 93 -15.17 -14.10 -6.76
C GLU A 93 -16.45 -13.32 -6.47
N SER A 94 -16.96 -12.59 -7.46
CA SER A 94 -18.25 -11.92 -7.33
C SER A 94 -19.40 -12.94 -7.37
N SER A 95 -20.55 -12.59 -6.79
CA SER A 95 -21.74 -13.44 -6.77
C SER A 95 -23.03 -12.66 -6.96
N GLY A 96 -24.12 -13.37 -7.23
CA GLY A 96 -25.46 -12.79 -7.35
C GLY A 96 -25.56 -11.70 -8.41
N ALA A 97 -26.30 -10.63 -8.11
CA ALA A 97 -26.51 -9.52 -9.03
C ALA A 97 -25.21 -8.77 -9.36
N VAL A 98 -24.25 -8.73 -8.44
CA VAL A 98 -22.94 -8.08 -8.68
C VAL A 98 -22.19 -8.84 -9.78
N ASN A 99 -22.22 -10.18 -9.77
CA ASN A 99 -21.55 -10.96 -10.80
C ASN A 99 -22.16 -10.76 -12.21
N VAL A 100 -23.45 -10.47 -12.28
CA VAL A 100 -24.11 -10.16 -13.56
C VAL A 100 -23.71 -8.78 -14.09
N LEU A 101 -23.60 -7.79 -13.20
CA LEU A 101 -23.33 -6.41 -13.58
C LEU A 101 -21.83 -6.13 -13.72
N PHE A 102 -21.02 -6.70 -12.85
CA PHE A 102 -19.58 -6.50 -12.80
C PHE A 102 -18.90 -7.79 -12.29
N PRO A 103 -18.69 -8.78 -13.17
CA PRO A 103 -18.03 -10.03 -12.78
C PRO A 103 -16.59 -9.76 -12.33
N VAL A 104 -16.22 -10.38 -11.19
CA VAL A 104 -14.86 -10.36 -10.64
C VAL A 104 -14.39 -11.78 -10.44
N HIS A 105 -13.22 -12.11 -10.99
CA HIS A 105 -12.52 -13.39 -10.85
C HIS A 105 -11.03 -13.10 -10.71
N ASP A 106 -10.63 -12.80 -9.48
CA ASP A 106 -9.24 -12.42 -9.20
C ASP A 106 -8.51 -13.54 -8.47
N ARG A 107 -7.24 -13.72 -8.84
CA ARG A 107 -6.31 -14.61 -8.15
C ARG A 107 -5.02 -13.85 -7.91
N PHE A 108 -4.51 -14.03 -6.70
CA PHE A 108 -3.28 -13.42 -6.25
C PHE A 108 -2.40 -14.50 -5.61
N GLU A 109 -1.11 -14.47 -5.91
CA GLU A 109 -0.11 -15.28 -5.25
C GLU A 109 1.09 -14.41 -4.88
N SER A 110 1.57 -14.52 -3.65
CA SER A 110 2.80 -13.89 -3.19
C SER A 110 3.70 -14.90 -2.52
N ARG A 111 5.01 -14.78 -2.74
CA ARG A 111 6.05 -15.47 -1.97
C ARG A 111 6.86 -14.46 -1.18
N PHE A 112 7.17 -14.76 0.06
CA PHE A 112 7.92 -13.88 0.94
C PHE A 112 8.86 -14.64 1.88
N ASP A 113 9.91 -13.96 2.36
CA ASP A 113 10.81 -14.49 3.40
C ASP A 113 10.13 -14.37 4.78
N PRO A 114 9.86 -15.48 5.49
CA PRO A 114 9.15 -15.45 6.77
C PRO A 114 9.93 -14.75 7.90
N ARG A 115 11.23 -14.55 7.75
CA ARG A 115 12.05 -13.87 8.77
C ARG A 115 11.97 -12.36 8.67
N SER A 116 11.69 -11.84 7.49
CA SER A 116 11.72 -10.42 7.20
C SER A 116 10.40 -9.87 6.66
N PHE A 117 9.46 -10.73 6.23
CA PHE A 117 8.27 -10.36 5.46
C PHE A 117 8.55 -9.61 4.15
N CYS A 118 9.80 -9.68 3.66
CA CYS A 118 10.11 -9.14 2.34
C CYS A 118 9.47 -10.01 1.26
N SER A 119 8.64 -9.41 0.40
CA SER A 119 8.07 -10.10 -0.76
C SER A 119 9.17 -10.45 -1.74
N LEU A 120 9.13 -11.67 -2.30
CA LEU A 120 10.10 -12.19 -3.28
C LEU A 120 9.51 -12.14 -4.69
N SER A 121 8.23 -12.47 -4.81
CA SER A 121 7.49 -12.40 -6.06
C SER A 121 6.00 -12.25 -5.81
N ILE A 122 5.31 -11.63 -6.76
CA ILE A 122 3.86 -11.49 -6.79
C ILE A 122 3.38 -11.91 -8.17
N PHE A 123 2.30 -12.67 -8.20
CA PHE A 123 1.52 -12.94 -9.41
C PHE A 123 0.07 -12.53 -9.17
N LYS A 124 -0.52 -11.82 -10.12
CA LYS A 124 -1.93 -11.43 -10.11
C LYS A 124 -2.55 -11.80 -11.44
N HIS A 125 -3.68 -12.47 -11.38
CA HIS A 125 -4.59 -12.64 -12.49
C HIS A 125 -5.88 -11.92 -12.11
N SER A 126 -6.21 -10.84 -12.80
CA SER A 126 -7.39 -10.02 -12.50
C SER A 126 -8.35 -10.02 -13.67
N GLU A 127 -9.59 -10.41 -13.39
CA GLU A 127 -10.72 -10.29 -14.29
C GLU A 127 -11.81 -9.45 -13.62
N GLU A 128 -11.82 -8.16 -13.87
CA GLU A 128 -12.74 -7.19 -13.28
C GLU A 128 -13.61 -6.55 -14.37
N GLY A 129 -14.83 -7.01 -14.53
CA GLY A 129 -15.73 -6.58 -15.59
C GLY A 129 -15.08 -6.74 -16.97
N SER A 130 -14.78 -5.62 -17.61
CA SER A 130 -14.14 -5.63 -18.92
C SER A 130 -12.61 -5.68 -18.85
N HIS A 131 -11.99 -5.48 -17.71
CA HIS A 131 -10.54 -5.47 -17.55
C HIS A 131 -10.05 -6.89 -17.25
N LYS A 132 -9.14 -7.39 -18.08
CA LYS A 132 -8.52 -8.70 -17.90
C LYS A 132 -7.01 -8.56 -18.02
N ARG A 133 -6.28 -8.91 -16.95
CA ARG A 133 -4.86 -8.64 -16.85
C ARG A 133 -4.14 -9.70 -16.05
N GLU A 134 -2.92 -10.02 -16.48
CA GLU A 134 -1.94 -10.72 -15.66
C GLU A 134 -0.78 -9.78 -15.32
N THR A 135 -0.33 -9.84 -14.09
CA THR A 135 0.81 -9.05 -13.61
C THR A 135 1.74 -9.94 -12.80
N SER A 136 3.00 -9.94 -13.14
CA SER A 136 4.06 -10.59 -12.37
C SER A 136 5.01 -9.51 -11.86
N ILE A 137 5.40 -9.60 -10.58
CA ILE A 137 6.40 -8.70 -9.98
C ILE A 137 7.46 -9.58 -9.34
N HIS A 138 8.71 -9.27 -9.61
CA HIS A 138 9.85 -9.91 -8.98
C HIS A 138 10.71 -8.90 -8.24
N PHE A 139 11.20 -9.25 -7.04
CA PHE A 139 11.99 -8.36 -6.19
C PHE A 139 13.43 -8.86 -6.12
N ASP A 140 14.37 -8.08 -6.62
CA ASP A 140 15.82 -8.32 -6.53
C ASP A 140 16.45 -7.34 -5.54
N TYR A 141 16.55 -7.76 -4.30
CA TYR A 141 17.09 -6.92 -3.23
C TYR A 141 18.61 -6.70 -3.36
N ALA A 142 19.32 -7.60 -4.03
CA ALA A 142 20.75 -7.44 -4.28
C ALA A 142 21.02 -6.33 -5.29
N ARG A 143 20.24 -6.28 -6.36
CA ARG A 143 20.29 -5.23 -7.38
C ARG A 143 19.53 -3.96 -6.96
N LYS A 144 18.74 -4.02 -5.89
CA LYS A 144 17.81 -2.95 -5.45
C LYS A 144 16.82 -2.58 -6.55
N LYS A 145 16.26 -3.58 -7.21
CA LYS A 145 15.30 -3.43 -8.31
C LYS A 145 14.09 -4.33 -8.11
N SER A 146 12.96 -3.87 -8.61
CA SER A 146 11.78 -4.71 -8.84
C SER A 146 11.39 -4.63 -10.30
N THR A 147 11.09 -5.76 -10.91
CA THR A 147 10.57 -5.85 -12.28
C THR A 147 9.09 -6.14 -12.25
N LEU A 148 8.32 -5.42 -13.06
CA LEU A 148 6.89 -5.64 -13.25
C LEU A 148 6.65 -5.97 -14.71
N ASP A 149 6.09 -7.14 -14.96
CA ASP A 149 5.61 -7.59 -16.26
C ASP A 149 4.08 -7.66 -16.22
N GLU A 150 3.42 -6.95 -17.13
CA GLU A 150 1.97 -6.90 -17.21
C GLU A 150 1.52 -7.26 -18.61
N LYS A 151 0.47 -8.08 -18.73
CA LYS A 151 -0.16 -8.46 -19.99
C LYS A 151 -1.67 -8.18 -19.93
N ASN A 152 -2.15 -7.40 -20.87
CA ASN A 152 -3.57 -7.26 -21.12
C ASN A 152 -4.06 -8.52 -21.86
N LEU A 153 -4.95 -9.29 -21.24
CA LEU A 153 -5.40 -10.57 -21.79
C LEU A 153 -6.39 -10.41 -22.95
N LYS A 154 -6.97 -9.23 -23.16
CA LYS A 154 -7.86 -8.94 -24.29
C LYS A 154 -7.11 -8.49 -25.53
N THR A 155 -6.13 -7.59 -25.36
CA THR A 155 -5.39 -6.99 -26.48
C THR A 155 -4.09 -7.71 -26.78
N GLY A 156 -3.59 -8.52 -25.82
CA GLY A 156 -2.27 -9.14 -25.90
C GLY A 156 -1.12 -8.17 -25.64
N GLU A 157 -1.41 -6.90 -25.38
CA GLU A 157 -0.40 -5.87 -25.09
C GLU A 157 0.36 -6.21 -23.82
N THR A 158 1.67 -6.07 -23.87
CA THR A 158 2.57 -6.32 -22.73
C THR A 158 3.28 -5.04 -22.32
N LYS A 159 3.55 -4.94 -21.02
CA LYS A 159 4.30 -3.84 -20.43
C LYS A 159 5.36 -4.43 -19.50
N HIS A 160 6.59 -3.96 -19.63
CA HIS A 160 7.72 -4.27 -18.77
C HIS A 160 8.22 -3.00 -18.09
N VAL A 161 8.37 -3.01 -16.77
CA VAL A 161 8.86 -1.86 -15.99
C VAL A 161 9.85 -2.33 -14.94
N GLU A 162 11.03 -1.71 -14.91
CA GLU A 162 11.95 -1.85 -13.79
C GLU A 162 11.86 -0.60 -12.89
N ASN A 163 11.70 -0.80 -11.58
CA ASN A 163 11.62 0.26 -10.59
C ASN A 163 12.73 0.10 -9.55
N ASP A 164 13.16 1.22 -8.97
CA ASP A 164 14.09 1.21 -7.85
C ASP A 164 13.41 0.69 -6.57
N LEU A 165 14.18 -0.08 -5.81
CA LEU A 165 13.76 -0.68 -4.56
C LEU A 165 14.66 -0.17 -3.44
N ALA A 166 14.12 0.69 -2.59
CA ALA A 166 14.89 1.29 -1.49
C ALA A 166 15.34 0.26 -0.42
N GLY A 167 14.66 -0.88 -0.35
CA GLY A 167 14.94 -1.95 0.60
C GLY A 167 13.81 -2.97 0.64
N CYS A 168 13.78 -3.78 1.70
CA CYS A 168 12.71 -4.74 1.93
C CYS A 168 11.34 -4.08 1.90
N ALA A 169 10.44 -4.63 1.13
CA ALA A 169 9.03 -4.24 1.07
C ALA A 169 8.15 -5.48 1.09
N THR A 170 7.00 -5.39 1.73
CA THR A 170 5.95 -6.40 1.63
C THR A 170 4.98 -6.05 0.50
N ASP A 171 4.09 -6.95 0.13
CA ASP A 171 2.95 -6.66 -0.74
C ASP A 171 1.67 -6.44 0.07
N VAL A 172 0.60 -6.05 -0.61
CA VAL A 172 -0.67 -5.72 0.05
C VAL A 172 -1.23 -6.88 0.86
N ILE A 173 -1.25 -8.11 0.32
CA ILE A 173 -1.86 -9.26 1.01
C ILE A 173 -0.93 -9.77 2.12
N THR A 174 0.37 -9.89 1.84
CA THR A 174 1.36 -10.26 2.86
C THR A 174 1.41 -9.23 4.00
N GLY A 175 1.14 -7.96 3.70
CA GLY A 175 1.04 -6.88 4.70
C GLY A 175 -0.02 -7.11 5.78
N PHE A 176 -1.13 -7.79 5.47
CA PHE A 176 -2.12 -8.21 6.49
C PHE A 176 -1.52 -9.24 7.45
N TYR A 177 -0.77 -10.21 6.96
CA TYR A 177 -0.08 -11.20 7.78
C TYR A 177 1.09 -10.60 8.55
N TYR A 178 1.76 -9.60 7.95
CA TYR A 178 2.79 -8.84 8.67
C TYR A 178 2.20 -8.16 9.90
N LEU A 179 1.10 -7.41 9.76
CA LEU A 179 0.41 -6.79 10.90
C LEU A 179 -0.06 -7.83 11.92
N GLN A 180 -0.58 -8.97 11.46
CA GLN A 180 -0.97 -10.09 12.31
C GLN A 180 0.19 -10.61 13.19
N SER A 181 1.43 -10.50 12.70
CA SER A 181 2.63 -10.97 13.40
C SER A 181 3.15 -10.02 14.48
N LEU A 182 2.65 -8.78 14.52
CA LEU A 182 3.11 -7.73 15.42
C LEU A 182 2.32 -7.71 16.74
N PRO A 183 2.89 -7.10 17.81
CA PRO A 183 2.13 -6.79 19.02
C PRO A 183 1.05 -5.75 18.71
N LEU A 184 -0.24 -6.13 18.83
CA LEU A 184 -1.36 -5.25 18.53
C LEU A 184 -1.93 -4.60 19.82
N GLN A 185 -1.11 -3.80 20.49
CA GLN A 185 -1.55 -3.05 21.67
C GLN A 185 -2.14 -1.70 21.25
N PRO A 186 -3.32 -1.30 21.77
CA PRO A 186 -3.90 0.01 21.49
C PRO A 186 -2.91 1.15 21.71
N GLY A 187 -2.83 2.08 20.75
CA GLY A 187 -1.87 3.17 20.71
C GLY A 187 -0.58 2.87 19.95
N ALA A 188 -0.27 1.60 19.66
CA ALA A 188 0.90 1.25 18.86
C ALA A 188 0.76 1.76 17.41
N ARG A 189 1.89 2.14 16.81
CA ARG A 189 1.97 2.60 15.42
C ARG A 189 3.11 1.90 14.72
N TYR A 190 2.85 1.51 13.49
CA TYR A 190 3.81 0.84 12.62
C TYR A 190 3.86 1.54 11.28
N GLU A 191 5.05 1.78 10.78
CA GLU A 191 5.27 2.24 9.42
C GLU A 191 6.09 1.20 8.68
N PHE A 192 5.66 0.85 7.47
CA PHE A 192 6.34 -0.15 6.67
C PHE A 192 6.10 0.07 5.18
N PRO A 193 7.08 -0.32 4.33
CA PRO A 193 6.94 -0.21 2.89
C PRO A 193 6.10 -1.36 2.33
N ILE A 194 5.12 -1.00 1.50
CA ILE A 194 4.39 -1.92 0.63
C ILE A 194 4.81 -1.64 -0.81
N SER A 195 4.99 -2.68 -1.61
CA SER A 195 5.27 -2.55 -3.04
C SER A 195 4.28 -3.35 -3.87
N ASP A 196 3.74 -2.70 -4.88
CA ASP A 196 2.95 -3.25 -5.97
C ASP A 196 3.60 -2.82 -7.31
N GLY A 197 4.90 -3.12 -7.43
CA GLY A 197 5.79 -2.58 -8.46
C GLY A 197 6.36 -1.21 -8.12
N LYS A 198 5.63 -0.36 -7.39
CA LYS A 198 6.13 0.89 -6.82
C LYS A 198 5.97 0.89 -5.31
N THR A 199 7.01 1.33 -4.61
CA THR A 199 6.99 1.34 -3.14
C THR A 199 6.19 2.52 -2.60
N THR A 200 5.34 2.23 -1.62
CA THR A 200 4.50 3.16 -0.87
C THR A 200 4.70 2.90 0.61
N ILE A 201 4.82 3.93 1.43
CA ILE A 201 4.85 3.79 2.88
C ILE A 201 3.42 3.75 3.41
N VAL A 202 3.13 2.73 4.20
CA VAL A 202 1.88 2.57 4.91
C VAL A 202 2.10 2.81 6.39
N ARG A 203 1.20 3.59 7.00
CA ARG A 203 1.09 3.73 8.44
C ARG A 203 -0.09 2.92 8.93
N ALA A 204 0.16 2.00 9.85
CA ALA A 204 -0.85 1.27 10.60
C ALA A 204 -0.90 1.79 12.04
N THR A 205 -2.10 2.08 12.54
CA THR A 205 -2.35 2.51 13.92
C THR A 205 -3.26 1.48 14.58
N VAL A 206 -2.84 0.98 15.72
CA VAL A 206 -3.66 0.12 16.56
C VAL A 206 -4.56 1.02 17.40
N GLU A 207 -5.87 1.01 17.13
CA GLU A 207 -6.81 2.00 17.68
C GLU A 207 -7.35 1.56 19.05
N LYS A 208 -8.28 0.64 19.03
CA LYS A 208 -9.06 0.23 20.21
C LYS A 208 -9.42 -1.25 20.18
N ARG A 209 -9.79 -1.75 21.35
CA ARG A 209 -10.47 -3.04 21.47
C ARG A 209 -11.94 -2.90 21.11
N ASP A 210 -12.48 -3.96 20.52
CA ASP A 210 -13.86 -4.01 20.06
C ASP A 210 -14.39 -5.45 20.16
N GLN A 211 -15.68 -5.64 20.09
CA GLN A 211 -16.29 -6.97 19.98
C GLN A 211 -16.96 -7.10 18.62
N ILE A 212 -16.47 -8.00 17.79
CA ILE A 212 -16.88 -8.13 16.41
C ILE A 212 -17.69 -9.40 16.22
N LYS A 213 -18.90 -9.25 15.73
CA LYS A 213 -19.78 -10.35 15.34
C LYS A 213 -19.74 -10.56 13.83
N VAL A 214 -19.28 -11.72 13.40
CA VAL A 214 -19.20 -12.15 12.00
C VAL A 214 -19.83 -13.54 11.87
N PRO A 215 -20.09 -14.07 10.66
CA PRO A 215 -20.66 -15.41 10.50
C PRO A 215 -19.87 -16.53 11.20
N ALA A 216 -18.54 -16.42 11.26
CA ALA A 216 -17.69 -17.38 11.97
C ALA A 216 -17.82 -17.32 13.49
N GLY A 217 -18.50 -16.33 14.07
CA GLY A 217 -18.68 -16.19 15.52
C GLY A 217 -18.54 -14.76 16.03
N THR A 218 -18.39 -14.64 17.36
CA THR A 218 -18.15 -13.37 18.03
C THR A 218 -16.73 -13.38 18.62
N PHE A 219 -15.94 -12.36 18.33
CA PHE A 219 -14.53 -12.30 18.68
C PHE A 219 -14.21 -11.00 19.43
N PRO A 220 -13.54 -11.10 20.60
CA PRO A 220 -12.77 -9.97 21.10
C PRO A 220 -11.71 -9.64 20.05
N ALA A 221 -11.63 -8.39 19.64
CA ALA A 221 -10.77 -7.98 18.56
C ALA A 221 -10.16 -6.60 18.79
N VAL A 222 -9.06 -6.32 18.13
CA VAL A 222 -8.44 -5.02 18.13
C VAL A 222 -8.52 -4.43 16.73
N LEU A 223 -8.94 -3.17 16.63
CA LEU A 223 -9.02 -2.42 15.39
C LEU A 223 -7.66 -1.85 15.04
N VAL A 224 -7.19 -2.16 13.83
CA VAL A 224 -6.03 -1.55 13.20
C VAL A 224 -6.48 -0.78 11.97
N THR A 225 -6.10 0.50 11.88
CA THR A 225 -6.31 1.30 10.68
C THR A 225 -5.00 1.39 9.91
N ALA A 226 -5.07 1.27 8.59
CA ALA A 226 -3.91 1.39 7.72
C ALA A 226 -4.20 2.35 6.57
N GLU A 227 -3.25 3.25 6.30
CA GLU A 227 -3.34 4.24 5.23
C GLU A 227 -1.97 4.51 4.60
N ALA A 228 -1.96 4.81 3.32
CA ALA A 228 -0.75 5.20 2.63
C ALA A 228 -0.35 6.63 2.99
N THR A 229 0.87 6.83 3.42
CA THR A 229 1.44 8.15 3.78
C THR A 229 2.29 8.74 2.68
N SER A 230 2.63 7.95 1.66
CA SER A 230 3.41 8.37 0.49
C SER A 230 3.00 7.61 -0.76
N GLY A 231 3.56 8.01 -1.91
CA GLY A 231 3.37 7.33 -3.19
C GLY A 231 2.01 7.57 -3.82
N SER A 232 1.71 6.80 -4.86
CA SER A 232 0.49 6.95 -5.68
C SER A 232 -0.80 6.61 -4.96
N LEU A 233 -0.72 5.94 -3.81
CA LEU A 233 -1.85 5.54 -2.97
C LEU A 233 -2.14 6.53 -1.84
N GLN A 234 -1.31 7.56 -1.65
CA GLN A 234 -1.53 8.59 -0.64
C GLN A 234 -2.92 9.21 -0.81
N SER A 235 -3.70 9.26 0.27
CA SER A 235 -5.08 9.79 0.31
C SER A 235 -6.11 9.05 -0.57
N LYS A 236 -5.74 7.92 -1.21
CA LYS A 236 -6.64 7.17 -2.10
C LYS A 236 -7.40 6.05 -1.43
N GLY A 237 -6.99 5.63 -0.24
CA GLY A 237 -7.66 4.55 0.46
C GLY A 237 -7.31 4.49 1.94
N LYS A 238 -8.24 3.97 2.71
CA LYS A 238 -8.05 3.60 4.11
C LYS A 238 -8.61 2.23 4.33
N VAL A 239 -7.89 1.41 5.08
CA VAL A 239 -8.30 0.06 5.43
C VAL A 239 -8.42 -0.03 6.94
N TRP A 240 -9.45 -0.70 7.41
CA TRP A 240 -9.68 -1.05 8.80
C TRP A 240 -9.70 -2.56 8.90
N VAL A 241 -8.90 -3.12 9.79
CA VAL A 241 -8.84 -4.55 10.04
C VAL A 241 -9.07 -4.80 11.51
N TRP A 242 -9.97 -5.71 11.83
CA TRP A 242 -10.18 -6.21 13.19
C TRP A 242 -9.48 -7.56 13.30
N TYR A 243 -8.42 -7.60 14.10
CA TYR A 243 -7.69 -8.80 14.43
C TYR A 243 -8.20 -9.36 15.75
N SER A 244 -8.44 -10.66 15.84
CA SER A 244 -8.81 -11.30 17.11
C SER A 244 -7.73 -11.11 18.18
N GLU A 245 -8.12 -11.04 19.46
CA GLU A 245 -7.17 -10.88 20.57
C GLU A 245 -6.50 -12.18 20.99
N ASP A 246 -6.84 -13.32 20.37
CA ASP A 246 -6.14 -14.58 20.58
C ASP A 246 -4.70 -14.55 19.99
N PRO A 247 -3.84 -15.52 20.35
CA PRO A 247 -2.45 -15.55 19.88
C PRO A 247 -2.28 -15.60 18.36
N ASN A 248 -3.33 -15.96 17.61
CA ASN A 248 -3.25 -16.03 16.14
C ASN A 248 -3.49 -14.68 15.49
N HIS A 249 -4.10 -13.69 16.19
CA HIS A 249 -4.51 -12.41 15.63
C HIS A 249 -5.23 -12.58 14.28
N THR A 250 -6.22 -13.48 14.22
CA THR A 250 -6.97 -13.75 13.00
C THR A 250 -7.68 -12.49 12.50
N PRO A 251 -7.55 -12.09 11.23
CA PRO A 251 -8.28 -10.95 10.69
C PRO A 251 -9.75 -11.33 10.49
N VAL A 252 -10.60 -11.02 11.49
CA VAL A 252 -12.01 -11.44 11.53
C VAL A 252 -12.91 -10.56 10.68
N GLN A 253 -12.55 -9.29 10.49
CA GLN A 253 -13.27 -8.36 9.65
C GLN A 253 -12.32 -7.37 9.01
N MET A 254 -12.58 -7.00 7.76
CA MET A 254 -11.84 -5.96 7.05
C MET A 254 -12.81 -5.02 6.35
N ARG A 255 -12.51 -3.73 6.36
CA ARG A 255 -13.24 -2.71 5.63
C ARG A 255 -12.26 -1.89 4.79
N ALA A 256 -12.51 -1.78 3.50
CA ALA A 256 -11.71 -0.99 2.59
C ALA A 256 -12.55 0.13 1.97
N LYS A 257 -12.12 1.38 2.15
CA LYS A 257 -12.72 2.53 1.46
C LYS A 257 -12.00 2.71 0.13
N LEU A 258 -12.73 2.58 -0.95
CA LEU A 258 -12.26 2.72 -2.32
C LEU A 258 -12.90 3.96 -2.94
N GLY A 259 -12.40 4.43 -4.08
CA GLY A 259 -12.93 5.62 -4.75
C GLY A 259 -14.42 5.51 -5.15
N TRP A 260 -14.90 4.29 -5.38
CA TRP A 260 -16.28 3.98 -5.79
C TRP A 260 -17.16 3.43 -4.66
N GLY A 261 -16.65 3.34 -3.43
CA GLY A 261 -17.45 2.88 -2.30
C GLY A 261 -16.63 2.17 -1.22
N THR A 262 -17.33 1.50 -0.33
CA THR A 262 -16.74 0.75 0.78
C THR A 262 -17.07 -0.74 0.62
N LEU A 263 -16.04 -1.58 0.64
CA LEU A 263 -16.16 -3.02 0.75
C LEU A 263 -15.97 -3.44 2.21
N LEU A 264 -16.80 -4.37 2.65
CA LEU A 264 -16.72 -5.01 3.96
C LEU A 264 -16.53 -6.51 3.75
N PHE A 265 -15.46 -7.05 4.33
CA PHE A 265 -15.17 -8.48 4.35
C PHE A 265 -15.41 -9.02 5.76
N ARG A 266 -16.23 -10.05 5.89
CA ARG A 266 -16.56 -10.68 7.18
C ARG A 266 -16.20 -12.15 7.15
N LEU A 267 -15.41 -12.59 8.13
CA LEU A 267 -14.98 -13.98 8.23
C LEU A 267 -16.19 -14.89 8.35
N GLN A 268 -16.31 -15.84 7.42
CA GLN A 268 -17.36 -16.85 7.41
C GLN A 268 -16.91 -18.14 8.10
N ARG A 269 -15.70 -18.59 7.81
CA ARG A 269 -15.10 -19.80 8.38
C ARG A 269 -13.61 -19.84 8.14
N ILE A 270 -12.96 -20.69 8.93
CA ILE A 270 -11.54 -21.03 8.79
C ILE A 270 -11.49 -22.50 8.37
N GLU A 271 -10.77 -22.77 7.28
CA GLU A 271 -10.55 -24.12 6.76
C GLU A 271 -9.08 -24.50 6.98
N LYS A 272 -8.83 -25.80 7.17
CA LYS A 272 -7.48 -26.38 7.30
C LYS A 272 -7.07 -27.03 5.98
#